data_7a3c455d4b8c26745fa31983443a56a5
#
_entry.id   7a3c455d4b8c26745fa31983443a56a5
#
_cell.length_a   1.000
_cell.length_b   1.000
_cell.length_c   1.000
_cell.angle_alpha   90.00
_cell.angle_beta   90.00
_cell.angle_gamma   90.00
#
_symmetry.space_group_name_H-M   'P 1'
#
loop_
_entity.id
_entity.type
_entity.pdbx_description
1 polymer ?
#
loop_
_entity_poly.entity_id
_entity_poly.type
_entity_poly.pdbx_seq_one_letter_code
_entity_poly.pdbx_strand_id
1 'polypeptide(L)'
;MAKLRIKTTWFRRDDSRAEDETASVLALTFWKLASKAVDDISKADYDIVNPGRGFGIIAEMGAFILNIADRMLFERVDETRRTALIGGAGVKLGEFMAANISDLVNDANDKRDYQGEFLDFLNRRSEDYDTFEFPPEEPNYAIKRYLANVMRDRMAAHDQTWIIDQIIEFQAPEAIENVAKLINGFFPRQDAAEA
;
A
#
# COMPACT_ATOMS: atom_id res chain seq x y z
N MET A 1 -10.99 -11.18 -12.69
CA MET A 1 -9.94 -10.15 -12.81
C MET A 1 -8.61 -10.82 -13.13
N ALA A 2 -7.78 -10.23 -14.00
CA ALA A 2 -6.43 -10.73 -14.19
C ALA A 2 -5.61 -10.43 -12.92
N LYS A 3 -4.90 -11.44 -12.39
CA LYS A 3 -4.03 -11.28 -11.22
C LYS A 3 -2.85 -10.38 -11.58
N LEU A 4 -2.71 -9.27 -10.89
CA LEU A 4 -1.59 -8.36 -11.02
C LEU A 4 -0.41 -8.90 -10.19
N ARG A 5 0.72 -9.20 -10.85
CA ARG A 5 1.98 -9.57 -10.17
C ARG A 5 3.04 -8.53 -10.44
N ILE A 6 3.47 -7.82 -9.41
CA ILE A 6 4.50 -6.78 -9.52
C ILE A 6 5.87 -7.40 -9.78
N LYS A 7 6.59 -6.90 -10.80
CA LYS A 7 7.94 -7.34 -11.16
C LYS A 7 8.86 -6.14 -11.35
N THR A 8 10.11 -6.23 -10.91
CA THR A 8 11.12 -5.18 -11.05
C THR A 8 11.45 -4.80 -12.50
N THR A 9 11.12 -5.66 -13.48
CA THR A 9 11.46 -5.47 -14.90
C THR A 9 10.42 -4.69 -15.71
N TRP A 10 9.31 -4.23 -15.10
CA TRP A 10 8.22 -3.58 -15.82
C TRP A 10 8.58 -2.21 -16.41
N PHE A 11 9.60 -1.53 -15.86
CA PHE A 11 10.00 -0.17 -16.26
C PHE A 11 10.97 -0.08 -17.45
N ARG A 12 11.27 -1.19 -18.14
CA ARG A 12 12.24 -1.18 -19.23
C ARG A 12 11.66 -0.89 -20.62
N ARG A 13 10.47 -0.32 -20.75
CA ARG A 13 9.88 0.06 -22.03
C ARG A 13 9.76 1.57 -22.15
N ASP A 14 10.27 2.10 -23.26
CA ASP A 14 10.52 3.52 -23.57
C ASP A 14 9.27 4.42 -23.73
N ASP A 15 8.04 3.92 -23.52
CA ASP A 15 6.80 4.61 -23.88
C ASP A 15 6.05 5.27 -22.72
N SER A 16 6.61 5.35 -21.50
CA SER A 16 5.78 5.78 -20.37
C SER A 16 6.47 6.69 -19.34
N ARG A 17 7.21 7.70 -19.78
CA ARG A 17 7.81 8.65 -18.84
C ARG A 17 6.75 9.33 -17.96
N ALA A 18 5.57 9.63 -18.52
CA ALA A 18 4.47 10.23 -17.79
C ALA A 18 3.83 9.26 -16.76
N GLU A 19 3.69 7.97 -17.12
CA GLU A 19 3.23 6.93 -16.20
C GLU A 19 4.24 6.67 -15.09
N ASP A 20 5.54 6.65 -15.38
CA ASP A 20 6.60 6.46 -14.36
C ASP A 20 6.64 7.64 -13.37
N GLU A 21 6.51 8.87 -13.85
CA GLU A 21 6.43 10.06 -13.01
C GLU A 21 5.17 10.00 -12.11
N THR A 22 4.02 9.60 -12.67
CA THR A 22 2.77 9.45 -11.91
C THR A 22 2.88 8.32 -10.88
N ALA A 23 3.40 7.16 -11.27
CA ALA A 23 3.64 6.04 -10.36
C ALA A 23 4.57 6.43 -9.20
N SER A 24 5.58 7.25 -9.47
CA SER A 24 6.49 7.76 -8.44
C SER A 24 5.79 8.69 -7.45
N VAL A 25 4.88 9.55 -7.92
CA VAL A 25 4.06 10.42 -7.05
C VAL A 25 3.08 9.59 -6.21
N LEU A 26 2.43 8.59 -6.82
CA LEU A 26 1.57 7.65 -6.10
C LEU A 26 2.36 6.93 -4.99
N ALA A 27 3.51 6.34 -5.33
CA ALA A 27 4.35 5.63 -4.37
C ALA A 27 4.81 6.51 -3.21
N LEU A 28 5.25 7.75 -3.47
CA LEU A 28 5.66 8.68 -2.42
C LEU A 28 4.50 9.02 -1.48
N THR A 29 3.30 9.19 -2.04
CA THR A 29 2.11 9.47 -1.24
C THR A 29 1.70 8.24 -0.42
N PHE A 30 1.72 7.05 -1.02
CA PHE A 30 1.42 5.80 -0.34
C PHE A 30 2.40 5.52 0.80
N TRP A 31 3.71 5.75 0.57
CA TRP A 31 4.73 5.66 1.61
C TRP A 31 4.45 6.60 2.78
N LYS A 32 4.11 7.87 2.50
CA LYS A 32 3.77 8.86 3.53
C LYS A 32 2.54 8.45 4.33
N LEU A 33 1.50 7.91 3.68
CA LEU A 33 0.30 7.44 4.35
C LEU A 33 0.59 6.22 5.24
N ALA A 34 1.38 5.26 4.73
CA ALA A 34 1.77 4.09 5.50
C ALA A 34 2.66 4.45 6.71
N SER A 35 3.60 5.38 6.54
CA SER A 35 4.45 5.89 7.62
C SER A 35 3.64 6.67 8.66
N LYS A 36 2.67 7.50 8.21
CA LYS A 36 1.76 8.22 9.11
C LYS A 36 0.95 7.26 9.98
N ALA A 37 0.51 6.12 9.45
CA ALA A 37 -0.21 5.13 10.25
C ALA A 37 0.65 4.60 11.42
N VAL A 38 1.96 4.41 11.23
CA VAL A 38 2.89 4.06 12.32
C VAL A 38 2.93 5.15 13.38
N ASP A 39 3.06 6.41 12.97
CA ASP A 39 3.08 7.55 13.89
C ASP A 39 1.78 7.67 14.69
N ASP A 40 0.63 7.47 14.03
CA ASP A 40 -0.67 7.60 14.68
C ASP A 40 -0.95 6.43 15.65
N ILE A 41 -0.55 5.21 15.29
CA ILE A 41 -0.59 4.03 16.18
C ILE A 41 0.33 4.26 17.38
N SER A 42 1.54 4.82 17.17
CA SER A 42 2.46 5.16 18.25
C SER A 42 1.87 6.20 19.21
N LYS A 43 1.22 7.24 18.67
CA LYS A 43 0.55 8.30 19.48
C LYS A 43 -0.65 7.78 20.26
N ALA A 44 -1.24 6.68 19.82
CA ALA A 44 -2.32 5.99 20.52
C ALA A 44 -1.81 4.98 21.57
N ASP A 45 -0.56 5.11 22.00
CA ASP A 45 0.11 4.34 23.06
C ASP A 45 0.33 2.83 22.74
N TYR A 46 0.28 2.44 21.47
CA TYR A 46 0.66 1.07 21.08
C TYR A 46 2.19 0.88 21.07
N ASP A 47 2.65 -0.29 21.51
CA ASP A 47 4.08 -0.63 21.54
C ASP A 47 4.62 -0.94 20.13
N ILE A 48 5.24 0.06 19.50
CA ILE A 48 5.92 -0.05 18.21
C ILE A 48 7.41 0.31 18.30
N VAL A 49 7.99 0.27 19.48
CA VAL A 49 9.41 0.60 19.72
C VAL A 49 10.37 -0.28 18.93
N ASN A 50 9.97 -1.51 18.62
CA ASN A 50 10.76 -2.39 17.76
C ASN A 50 10.68 -1.93 16.29
N PRO A 51 11.81 -1.52 15.66
CA PRO A 51 11.82 -1.07 14.26
C PRO A 51 11.22 -2.08 13.27
N GLY A 52 11.47 -3.39 13.49
CA GLY A 52 10.89 -4.44 12.65
C GLY A 52 9.35 -4.46 12.70
N ARG A 53 8.75 -4.08 13.84
CA ARG A 53 7.30 -3.92 13.97
C ARG A 53 6.82 -2.72 13.17
N GLY A 54 7.51 -1.58 13.26
CA GLY A 54 7.20 -0.39 12.46
C GLY A 54 7.22 -0.68 10.95
N PHE A 55 8.27 -1.33 10.45
CA PHE A 55 8.34 -1.75 9.05
C PHE A 55 7.26 -2.78 8.68
N GLY A 56 6.90 -3.68 9.60
CA GLY A 56 5.78 -4.61 9.39
C GLY A 56 4.44 -3.89 9.21
N ILE A 57 4.18 -2.84 9.99
CA ILE A 57 2.99 -2.00 9.87
C ILE A 57 3.01 -1.23 8.53
N ILE A 58 4.14 -0.62 8.17
CA ILE A 58 4.30 0.07 6.88
C ILE A 58 4.03 -0.89 5.72
N ALA A 59 4.52 -2.12 5.80
CA ALA A 59 4.32 -3.13 4.77
C ALA A 59 2.83 -3.49 4.58
N GLU A 60 2.12 -3.76 5.68
CA GLU A 60 0.69 -4.10 5.62
C GLU A 60 -0.16 -2.91 5.12
N MET A 61 0.12 -1.69 5.62
CA MET A 61 -0.56 -0.49 5.14
C MET A 61 -0.25 -0.20 3.67
N GLY A 62 1.02 -0.35 3.24
CA GLY A 62 1.43 -0.17 1.85
C GLY A 62 0.71 -1.13 0.91
N ALA A 63 0.60 -2.41 1.29
CA ALA A 63 -0.13 -3.41 0.53
C ALA A 63 -1.63 -3.08 0.44
N PHE A 64 -2.24 -2.68 1.56
CA PHE A 64 -3.64 -2.26 1.60
C PHE A 64 -3.89 -1.05 0.69
N ILE A 65 -3.10 0.02 0.84
CA ILE A 65 -3.21 1.25 0.06
C ILE A 65 -3.05 0.97 -1.44
N LEU A 66 -2.07 0.15 -1.81
CA LEU A 66 -1.82 -0.23 -3.20
C LEU A 66 -3.01 -0.99 -3.79
N ASN A 67 -3.61 -1.91 -3.02
CA ASN A 67 -4.80 -2.64 -3.44
C ASN A 67 -6.02 -1.72 -3.60
N ILE A 68 -6.26 -0.81 -2.65
CA ILE A 68 -7.34 0.18 -2.75
C ILE A 68 -7.16 1.04 -4.02
N ALA A 69 -5.94 1.51 -4.30
CA ALA A 69 -5.65 2.30 -5.48
C ALA A 69 -5.88 1.51 -6.78
N ASP A 70 -5.45 0.24 -6.83
CA ASP A 70 -5.68 -0.65 -7.97
C ASP A 70 -7.18 -0.80 -8.27
N ARG A 71 -7.99 -1.04 -7.25
CA ARG A 71 -9.44 -1.18 -7.37
C ARG A 71 -10.10 0.11 -7.85
N MET A 72 -9.68 1.27 -7.33
CA MET A 72 -10.20 2.57 -7.74
C MET A 72 -9.81 2.94 -9.18
N LEU A 73 -8.66 2.47 -9.68
CA LEU A 73 -8.21 2.69 -11.04
C LEU A 73 -8.89 1.76 -12.05
N PHE A 74 -9.44 0.64 -11.62
CA PHE A 74 -9.98 -0.41 -12.49
C PHE A 74 -11.01 0.11 -13.51
N GLU A 75 -11.86 1.06 -13.11
CA GLU A 75 -12.90 1.64 -13.97
C GLU A 75 -12.50 2.98 -14.62
N ARG A 76 -11.26 3.46 -14.39
CA ARG A 76 -10.83 4.80 -14.79
C ARG A 76 -9.78 4.82 -15.88
N VAL A 77 -9.00 3.77 -15.97
CA VAL A 77 -7.93 3.61 -16.97
C VAL A 77 -7.95 2.19 -17.52
N ASP A 78 -7.39 2.00 -18.72
CA ASP A 78 -7.25 0.68 -19.31
C ASP A 78 -6.28 -0.20 -18.47
N GLU A 79 -6.33 -1.52 -18.71
CA GLU A 79 -5.56 -2.51 -17.95
C GLU A 79 -4.05 -2.29 -18.09
N THR A 80 -3.56 -1.89 -19.26
CA THR A 80 -2.13 -1.66 -19.50
C THR A 80 -1.63 -0.51 -18.66
N ARG A 81 -2.36 0.61 -18.64
CA ARG A 81 -2.03 1.78 -17.86
C ARG A 81 -2.16 1.52 -16.36
N ARG A 82 -3.22 0.84 -15.94
CA ARG A 82 -3.42 0.44 -14.55
C ARG A 82 -2.26 -0.41 -14.04
N THR A 83 -1.87 -1.42 -14.85
CA THR A 83 -0.74 -2.30 -14.55
C THR A 83 0.58 -1.51 -14.43
N ALA A 84 0.83 -0.55 -15.33
CA ALA A 84 2.03 0.28 -15.28
C ALA A 84 2.05 1.16 -14.01
N LEU A 85 0.95 1.82 -13.68
CA LEU A 85 0.85 2.70 -12.52
C LEU A 85 1.00 1.94 -11.19
N ILE A 86 0.25 0.87 -11.01
CA ILE A 86 0.26 0.08 -9.76
C ILE A 86 1.55 -0.72 -9.61
N GLY A 87 2.01 -1.35 -10.70
CA GLY A 87 3.29 -2.05 -10.70
C GLY A 87 4.46 -1.12 -10.42
N GLY A 88 4.44 0.07 -11.04
CA GLY A 88 5.42 1.12 -10.79
C GLY A 88 5.43 1.63 -9.38
N ALA A 89 4.26 1.94 -8.85
CA ALA A 89 4.13 2.36 -7.45
C ALA A 89 4.63 1.28 -6.49
N GLY A 90 4.32 0.01 -6.75
CA GLY A 90 4.80 -1.11 -5.93
C GLY A 90 6.32 -1.25 -5.93
N VAL A 91 6.96 -1.13 -7.11
CA VAL A 91 8.44 -1.16 -7.23
C VAL A 91 9.07 -0.01 -6.45
N LYS A 92 8.54 1.22 -6.57
CA LYS A 92 9.03 2.38 -5.83
C LYS A 92 8.82 2.26 -4.32
N LEU A 93 7.70 1.70 -3.87
CA LEU A 93 7.51 1.37 -2.45
C LEU A 93 8.56 0.38 -1.95
N GLY A 94 8.92 -0.62 -2.78
CA GLY A 94 10.00 -1.56 -2.48
C GLY A 94 11.36 -0.87 -2.35
N GLU A 95 11.66 0.11 -3.22
CA GLU A 95 12.87 0.93 -3.13
C GLU A 95 12.90 1.73 -1.82
N PHE A 96 11.79 2.37 -1.43
CA PHE A 96 11.70 3.09 -0.16
C PHE A 96 11.87 2.17 1.05
N MET A 97 11.21 1.00 1.03
CA MET A 97 11.34 0.00 2.09
C MET A 97 12.80 -0.46 2.24
N ALA A 98 13.43 -0.84 1.14
CA ALA A 98 14.81 -1.30 1.13
C ALA A 98 15.79 -0.24 1.64
N ALA A 99 15.64 1.01 1.17
CA ALA A 99 16.49 2.12 1.60
C ALA A 99 16.38 2.35 3.12
N ASN A 100 15.15 2.44 3.65
CA ASN A 100 14.94 2.70 5.08
C ASN A 100 15.42 1.54 5.97
N ILE A 101 15.24 0.29 5.55
CA ILE A 101 15.76 -0.86 6.30
C ILE A 101 17.30 -0.87 6.26
N SER A 102 17.89 -0.64 5.08
CA SER A 102 19.35 -0.62 4.94
C SER A 102 20.01 0.47 5.78
N ASP A 103 19.39 1.67 5.82
CA ASP A 103 19.86 2.77 6.66
C ASP A 103 19.80 2.41 8.16
N LEU A 104 18.77 1.67 8.57
CA LEU A 104 18.64 1.23 9.96
C LEU A 104 19.64 0.11 10.32
N VAL A 105 19.79 -0.88 9.44
CA VAL A 105 20.72 -2.01 9.63
C VAL A 105 22.17 -1.53 9.66
N ASN A 106 22.49 -0.58 8.77
CA ASN A 106 23.81 0.06 8.66
C ASN A 106 24.98 -0.95 8.65
N ASP A 107 24.80 -2.08 7.96
CA ASP A 107 25.83 -3.11 7.76
C ASP A 107 26.20 -3.25 6.30
N ALA A 108 27.40 -2.82 5.94
CA ALA A 108 27.92 -2.91 4.56
C ALA A 108 28.06 -4.37 4.04
N ASN A 109 28.03 -5.36 4.92
CA ASN A 109 28.09 -6.78 4.55
C ASN A 109 26.70 -7.40 4.38
N ASP A 110 25.63 -6.70 4.73
CA ASP A 110 24.27 -7.19 4.52
C ASP A 110 23.97 -7.28 3.03
N LYS A 111 23.66 -8.49 2.56
CA LYS A 111 23.35 -8.80 1.14
C LYS A 111 21.89 -9.17 0.93
N ARG A 112 21.02 -8.90 1.89
CA ARG A 112 19.59 -9.20 1.77
C ARG A 112 18.96 -8.33 0.70
N ASP A 113 18.11 -8.95 -0.13
CA ASP A 113 17.29 -8.25 -1.12
C ASP A 113 15.97 -7.76 -0.47
N TYR A 114 16.06 -6.71 0.33
CA TYR A 114 14.89 -6.12 1.00
C TYR A 114 13.81 -5.67 0.03
N GLN A 115 14.20 -5.18 -1.17
CA GLN A 115 13.24 -4.81 -2.20
C GLN A 115 12.50 -6.04 -2.74
N GLY A 116 13.22 -7.08 -3.12
CA GLY A 116 12.62 -8.31 -3.62
C GLY A 116 11.72 -8.99 -2.57
N GLU A 117 12.17 -9.08 -1.32
CA GLU A 117 11.37 -9.60 -0.21
C GLU A 117 10.06 -8.82 -0.02
N PHE A 118 10.12 -7.49 -0.13
CA PHE A 118 8.93 -6.65 -0.02
C PHE A 118 7.99 -6.79 -1.22
N LEU A 119 8.52 -6.90 -2.45
CA LEU A 119 7.70 -7.14 -3.64
C LEU A 119 6.98 -8.49 -3.58
N ASP A 120 7.66 -9.54 -3.12
CA ASP A 120 7.04 -10.83 -2.88
C ASP A 120 5.96 -10.76 -1.79
N PHE A 121 6.18 -9.95 -0.76
CA PHE A 121 5.16 -9.68 0.25
C PHE A 121 3.94 -8.96 -0.36
N LEU A 122 4.13 -7.91 -1.14
CA LEU A 122 3.04 -7.19 -1.82
C LEU A 122 2.22 -8.12 -2.73
N ASN A 123 2.89 -8.99 -3.48
CA ASN A 123 2.23 -9.95 -4.36
C ASN A 123 1.34 -10.94 -3.58
N ARG A 124 1.84 -11.48 -2.46
CA ARG A 124 1.04 -12.37 -1.58
C ARG A 124 -0.17 -11.63 -1.01
N ARG A 125 0.00 -10.40 -0.52
CA ARG A 125 -1.11 -9.60 0.01
C ARG A 125 -2.13 -9.24 -1.07
N SER A 126 -1.69 -8.97 -2.30
CA SER A 126 -2.60 -8.77 -3.43
C SER A 126 -3.48 -10.00 -3.69
N GLU A 127 -2.89 -11.21 -3.64
CA GLU A 127 -3.65 -12.46 -3.77
C GLU A 127 -4.69 -12.64 -2.64
N ASP A 128 -4.33 -12.27 -1.41
CA ASP A 128 -5.25 -12.30 -0.27
C ASP A 128 -6.41 -11.29 -0.47
N TYR A 129 -6.09 -10.04 -0.85
CA TYR A 129 -7.10 -8.99 -1.09
C TYR A 129 -8.01 -9.29 -2.27
N ASP A 130 -7.53 -10.01 -3.30
CA ASP A 130 -8.32 -10.39 -4.47
C ASP A 130 -9.49 -11.33 -4.14
N THR A 131 -9.48 -11.94 -2.96
CA THR A 131 -10.59 -12.78 -2.48
C THR A 131 -11.81 -11.97 -2.03
N PHE A 132 -11.65 -10.67 -1.79
CA PHE A 132 -12.74 -9.81 -1.32
C PHE A 132 -13.44 -9.10 -2.47
N GLU A 133 -14.77 -9.05 -2.41
CA GLU A 133 -15.55 -8.15 -3.24
C GLU A 133 -15.28 -6.71 -2.85
N PHE A 134 -15.11 -5.86 -3.85
CA PHE A 134 -14.85 -4.45 -3.67
C PHE A 134 -15.92 -3.64 -4.44
N PRO A 135 -16.94 -3.14 -3.74
CA PRO A 135 -17.82 -2.15 -4.34
C PRO A 135 -16.98 -0.91 -4.73
N PRO A 136 -17.14 -0.36 -5.95
CA PRO A 136 -16.30 0.76 -6.42
C PRO A 136 -16.34 2.00 -5.53
N GLU A 137 -17.37 2.13 -4.70
CA GLU A 137 -17.67 3.34 -3.94
C GLU A 137 -17.29 3.25 -2.47
N GLU A 138 -17.26 2.06 -1.88
CA GLU A 138 -16.92 1.90 -0.47
C GLU A 138 -16.28 0.54 -0.20
N PRO A 139 -15.01 0.50 0.27
CA PRO A 139 -14.40 -0.73 0.74
C PRO A 139 -15.21 -1.31 1.89
N ASN A 140 -15.70 -2.51 1.69
CA ASN A 140 -16.58 -3.15 2.65
C ASN A 140 -15.86 -3.46 3.98
N TYR A 141 -16.63 -3.76 5.02
CA TYR A 141 -16.10 -4.13 6.33
C TYR A 141 -15.12 -5.29 6.28
N ALA A 142 -15.32 -6.26 5.36
CA ALA A 142 -14.50 -7.45 5.28
C ALA A 142 -13.03 -7.15 4.96
N ILE A 143 -12.77 -6.23 4.03
CA ILE A 143 -11.41 -5.84 3.64
C ILE A 143 -10.70 -5.06 4.77
N LYS A 144 -11.43 -4.18 5.48
CA LYS A 144 -10.92 -3.48 6.67
C LYS A 144 -10.63 -4.45 7.80
N ARG A 145 -11.49 -5.43 8.00
CA ARG A 145 -11.31 -6.48 9.01
C ARG A 145 -10.12 -7.38 8.69
N TYR A 146 -9.90 -7.71 7.42
CA TYR A 146 -8.71 -8.44 7.01
C TYR A 146 -7.44 -7.65 7.36
N LEU A 147 -7.35 -6.37 6.98
CA LEU A 147 -6.23 -5.50 7.35
C LEU A 147 -6.03 -5.49 8.88
N ALA A 148 -7.10 -5.34 9.66
CA ALA A 148 -7.01 -5.34 11.12
C ALA A 148 -6.43 -6.65 11.69
N ASN A 149 -6.79 -7.80 11.10
CA ASN A 149 -6.27 -9.09 11.52
C ASN A 149 -4.78 -9.26 11.22
N VAL A 150 -4.32 -8.89 10.01
CA VAL A 150 -2.89 -8.97 9.67
C VAL A 150 -2.06 -7.96 10.46
N MET A 151 -2.62 -6.79 10.79
CA MET A 151 -2.01 -5.81 11.68
C MET A 151 -1.88 -6.34 13.12
N ARG A 152 -2.94 -6.98 13.64
CA ARG A 152 -2.90 -7.61 14.97
C ARG A 152 -1.69 -8.53 15.12
N ASP A 153 -1.39 -9.32 14.08
CA ASP A 153 -0.29 -10.28 14.11
C ASP A 153 1.10 -9.61 14.10
N ARG A 154 1.17 -8.30 13.82
CA ARG A 154 2.37 -7.46 13.93
C ARG A 154 2.56 -6.83 15.31
N MET A 155 1.50 -6.76 16.11
CA MET A 155 1.49 -6.03 17.37
C MET A 155 2.05 -6.85 18.54
N ALA A 156 2.43 -6.15 19.61
CA ALA A 156 2.72 -6.78 20.89
C ALA A 156 1.47 -7.49 21.43
N ALA A 157 1.66 -8.58 22.20
CA ALA A 157 0.56 -9.42 22.65
C ALA A 157 -0.52 -8.66 23.43
N HIS A 158 -0.14 -7.64 24.20
CA HIS A 158 -1.08 -6.82 24.98
C HIS A 158 -1.89 -5.84 24.13
N ASP A 159 -1.40 -5.51 22.92
CA ASP A 159 -2.04 -4.57 21.99
C ASP A 159 -2.97 -5.25 20.98
N GLN A 160 -2.85 -6.56 20.82
CA GLN A 160 -3.52 -7.31 19.74
C GLN A 160 -5.04 -7.20 19.74
N THR A 161 -5.65 -7.01 20.90
CA THR A 161 -7.12 -6.85 20.99
C THR A 161 -7.55 -5.45 20.55
N TRP A 162 -6.82 -4.45 20.97
CA TRP A 162 -7.22 -3.06 20.79
C TRP A 162 -6.89 -2.50 19.40
N ILE A 163 -5.84 -3.01 18.76
CA ILE A 163 -5.44 -2.56 17.41
C ILE A 163 -6.51 -2.80 16.36
N ILE A 164 -7.37 -3.81 16.55
CA ILE A 164 -8.41 -4.15 15.58
C ILE A 164 -9.36 -2.97 15.38
N ASP A 165 -9.86 -2.39 16.47
CA ASP A 165 -10.77 -1.24 16.40
C ASP A 165 -10.04 0.01 15.87
N GLN A 166 -8.79 0.21 16.30
CA GLN A 166 -7.93 1.31 15.80
C GLN A 166 -7.78 1.25 14.27
N ILE A 167 -7.58 0.06 13.70
CA ILE A 167 -7.45 -0.11 12.25
C ILE A 167 -8.80 0.10 11.54
N ILE A 168 -9.87 -0.51 12.03
CA ILE A 168 -11.18 -0.49 11.36
C ILE A 168 -11.79 0.91 11.38
N GLU A 169 -11.72 1.60 12.54
CA GLU A 169 -12.42 2.87 12.76
C GLU A 169 -11.59 4.10 12.32
N PHE A 170 -10.26 4.00 12.31
CA PHE A 170 -9.40 5.15 12.05
C PHE A 170 -8.45 4.94 10.87
N GLN A 171 -7.54 3.97 10.93
CA GLN A 171 -6.44 3.88 9.96
C GLN A 171 -6.92 3.50 8.55
N ALA A 172 -7.80 2.50 8.45
CA ALA A 172 -8.31 2.07 7.15
C ALA A 172 -9.21 3.13 6.49
N PRO A 173 -10.19 3.74 7.18
CA PRO A 173 -10.99 4.83 6.60
C PRO A 173 -10.14 6.02 6.15
N GLU A 174 -9.18 6.47 6.95
CA GLU A 174 -8.29 7.57 6.58
C GLU A 174 -7.46 7.25 5.34
N ALA A 175 -6.89 6.04 5.26
CA ALA A 175 -6.13 5.60 4.10
C ALA A 175 -7.00 5.57 2.84
N ILE A 176 -8.22 5.01 2.92
CA ILE A 176 -9.18 4.94 1.81
C ILE A 176 -9.53 6.35 1.32
N GLU A 177 -9.87 7.26 2.23
CA GLU A 177 -10.23 8.65 1.88
C GLU A 177 -9.08 9.37 1.17
N ASN A 178 -7.85 9.24 1.69
CA ASN A 178 -6.68 9.88 1.11
C ASN A 178 -6.32 9.29 -0.26
N VAL A 179 -6.42 7.97 -0.43
CA VAL A 179 -6.24 7.31 -1.73
C VAL A 179 -7.31 7.77 -2.71
N ALA A 180 -8.58 7.85 -2.28
CA ALA A 180 -9.66 8.32 -3.13
C ALA A 180 -9.44 9.77 -3.58
N LYS A 181 -9.02 10.68 -2.70
CA LYS A 181 -8.66 12.05 -3.05
C LYS A 181 -7.53 12.10 -4.09
N LEU A 182 -6.48 11.31 -3.87
CA LEU A 182 -5.33 11.24 -4.77
C LEU A 182 -5.75 10.72 -6.17
N ILE A 183 -6.44 9.59 -6.22
CA ILE A 183 -6.88 8.99 -7.47
C ILE A 183 -7.89 9.88 -8.20
N ASN A 184 -8.84 10.53 -7.49
CA ASN A 184 -9.76 11.48 -8.09
C ASN A 184 -9.04 12.71 -8.68
N GLY A 185 -7.95 13.16 -8.06
CA GLY A 185 -7.15 14.28 -8.55
C GLY A 185 -6.42 13.97 -9.86
N PHE A 186 -5.88 12.77 -10.01
CA PHE A 186 -5.15 12.35 -11.21
C PHE A 186 -6.04 11.74 -12.30
N PHE A 187 -7.10 11.04 -11.90
CA PHE A 187 -7.97 10.24 -12.75
C PHE A 187 -9.45 10.50 -12.41
N PRO A 188 -10.00 11.70 -12.73
CA PRO A 188 -11.40 12.00 -12.43
C PRO A 188 -12.33 11.01 -13.17
N ARG A 189 -13.48 10.68 -12.56
CA ARG A 189 -14.54 9.91 -13.25
C ARG A 189 -15.08 10.71 -14.41
N GLN A 190 -15.29 10.07 -15.55
CA GLN A 190 -15.80 10.75 -16.76
C GLN A 190 -17.22 11.31 -16.58
N ASP A 191 -18.04 10.72 -15.71
CA ASP A 191 -19.42 11.16 -15.45
C ASP A 191 -19.52 12.51 -14.71
N ALA A 192 -18.41 13.02 -14.13
CA ALA A 192 -18.39 14.31 -13.45
C ALA A 192 -18.13 15.52 -14.39
N ALA A 193 -17.92 15.28 -15.70
CA ALA A 193 -17.61 16.31 -16.67
C ALA A 193 -18.85 16.82 -17.45
N GLU A 194 -20.04 16.21 -17.26
CA GLU A 194 -21.28 16.58 -17.95
C GLU A 194 -22.35 17.23 -17.04
N ALA A 195 -22.02 17.57 -15.82
CA ALA A 195 -22.88 18.28 -14.88
C ALA A 195 -22.27 19.66 -14.55
#